data_e346ec635528d84429e0064d9492f2dd
#
_entry.id   e346ec635528d84429e0064d9492f2dd
#
_cell.length_a   1.000
_cell.length_b   1.000
_cell.length_c   1.000
_cell.angle_alpha   90.00
_cell.angle_beta   90.00
_cell.angle_gamma   90.00
#
_symmetry.space_group_name_H-M   'P 1'
#
loop_
_entity.id
_entity.type
_entity.pdbx_description
1 polymer ?
#
loop_
_entity_poly.entity_id
_entity_poly.type
_entity_poly.pdbx_seq_one_letter_code
_entity_poly.pdbx_strand_id
1 'polypeptide(L)'
;MSGQPLLLGLLIATRAIATNAATAPAGLKLSSPAFRANHSIPAVYSCDGKSVSPPLRWTSPPRRTRSFALRVYDRDARFVHWLGWRISPAARSLRRGQHPPDEGRNDFGKIGYGPPCPPAGRTHHYVFTLYALARPLRLARGAGLRAFTAAVRRGGFLASASLVGTYRRG
;
A
#
# COMPACT_ATOMS: atom_id res chain seq x y z
N MET A 1 77.66 32.76 22.99
CA MET A 1 76.79 33.12 21.85
C MET A 1 75.85 31.89 21.64
N SER A 2 74.65 32.02 22.17
CA SER A 2 73.70 30.96 22.29
C SER A 2 72.68 31.04 21.12
N GLY A 3 72.65 30.06 20.27
CA GLY A 3 71.68 29.94 19.20
C GLY A 3 70.54 28.95 19.63
N GLN A 4 69.31 29.48 19.80
CA GLN A 4 68.15 28.71 20.04
C GLN A 4 67.56 28.21 18.69
N PRO A 5 67.11 26.93 18.58
CA PRO A 5 66.32 26.45 17.42
C PRO A 5 64.85 26.81 17.57
N LEU A 6 64.29 27.46 16.55
CA LEU A 6 62.86 27.69 16.36
C LEU A 6 62.15 26.36 16.01
N LEU A 7 61.29 25.88 16.90
CA LEU A 7 60.38 24.80 16.66
C LEU A 7 59.16 25.33 15.87
N LEU A 8 59.09 24.95 14.60
CA LEU A 8 57.94 25.23 13.72
C LEU A 8 56.83 24.18 13.98
N GLY A 9 55.82 24.56 14.74
CA GLY A 9 54.67 23.70 15.04
C GLY A 9 53.76 23.55 13.83
N LEU A 10 53.68 22.35 13.27
CA LEU A 10 52.77 22.00 12.19
C LEU A 10 51.36 21.73 12.75
N LEU A 11 50.44 22.68 12.61
CA LEU A 11 49.02 22.54 12.92
C LEU A 11 48.34 21.66 11.85
N ILE A 12 48.10 20.39 12.16
CA ILE A 12 47.28 19.50 11.32
C ILE A 12 45.80 19.78 11.64
N ALA A 13 45.13 20.50 10.75
CA ALA A 13 43.68 20.70 10.82
C ALA A 13 42.98 19.41 10.38
N THR A 14 42.46 18.68 11.33
CA THR A 14 41.58 17.53 11.06
C THR A 14 40.20 18.00 10.60
N ARG A 15 39.93 17.93 9.29
CA ARG A 15 38.59 18.13 8.74
C ARG A 15 37.72 16.96 9.14
N ALA A 16 36.75 17.19 10.00
CA ALA A 16 35.67 16.20 10.26
C ALA A 16 34.82 16.07 8.98
N ILE A 17 34.87 14.86 8.38
CA ILE A 17 34.00 14.48 7.27
C ILE A 17 32.65 14.16 7.92
N ALA A 18 31.68 15.09 7.81
CA ALA A 18 30.28 14.82 8.16
C ALA A 18 29.75 13.76 7.18
N THR A 19 29.66 12.51 7.60
CA THR A 19 28.96 11.45 6.87
C THR A 19 27.47 11.76 6.95
N ASN A 20 26.93 12.37 5.89
CA ASN A 20 25.49 12.43 5.66
C ASN A 20 25.00 10.97 5.46
N ALA A 21 24.51 10.36 6.53
CA ALA A 21 23.74 9.13 6.44
C ALA A 21 22.46 9.44 5.67
N ALA A 22 22.49 9.25 4.35
CA ALA A 22 21.30 9.33 3.52
C ALA A 22 20.33 8.23 4.03
N THR A 23 19.31 8.65 4.76
CA THR A 23 18.21 7.76 5.18
C THR A 23 17.64 7.12 3.89
N ALA A 24 17.73 5.81 3.76
CA ALA A 24 17.15 5.09 2.63
C ALA A 24 15.68 5.52 2.47
N PRO A 25 15.20 5.82 1.26
CA PRO A 25 13.84 6.28 1.07
C PRO A 25 12.88 5.26 1.67
N ALA A 26 12.05 5.71 2.63
CA ALA A 26 11.05 4.86 3.25
C ALA A 26 10.17 4.28 2.13
N GLY A 27 10.11 2.93 2.04
CA GLY A 27 9.33 2.24 1.02
C GLY A 27 7.82 2.57 1.09
N LEU A 28 7.08 2.27 0.04
CA LEU A 28 5.62 2.44 0.01
C LEU A 28 4.99 1.83 1.26
N LYS A 29 4.13 2.60 1.95
CA LYS A 29 3.38 2.16 3.13
C LYS A 29 1.90 2.31 2.88
N LEU A 30 1.09 1.34 3.35
CA LEU A 30 -0.37 1.37 3.30
C LEU A 30 -0.92 1.30 4.72
N SER A 31 -1.91 2.12 5.01
CA SER A 31 -2.60 2.19 6.30
C SER A 31 -4.08 2.52 6.11
N SER A 32 -4.87 2.36 7.17
CA SER A 32 -6.25 2.86 7.23
C SER A 32 -6.42 3.73 8.47
N PRO A 33 -7.10 4.87 8.40
CA PRO A 33 -7.50 5.60 9.59
C PRO A 33 -8.65 4.92 10.36
N ALA A 34 -9.27 3.88 9.79
CA ALA A 34 -10.40 3.18 10.39
C ALA A 34 -9.98 1.98 11.26
N PHE A 35 -8.83 1.35 10.98
CA PHE A 35 -8.31 0.23 11.75
C PHE A 35 -6.78 0.11 11.63
N ARG A 36 -6.15 -0.47 12.63
CA ARG A 36 -4.70 -0.75 12.65
C ARG A 36 -4.41 -2.10 12.00
N ALA A 37 -3.17 -2.29 11.56
CA ALA A 37 -2.72 -3.58 11.04
C ALA A 37 -2.97 -4.71 12.05
N ASN A 38 -3.51 -5.83 11.57
CA ASN A 38 -3.89 -7.03 12.33
C ASN A 38 -5.00 -6.81 13.39
N HIS A 39 -5.72 -5.68 13.31
CA HIS A 39 -6.87 -5.41 14.19
C HIS A 39 -8.19 -5.54 13.41
N SER A 40 -9.29 -5.56 14.17
CA SER A 40 -10.63 -5.72 13.62
C SER A 40 -11.01 -4.56 12.70
N ILE A 41 -11.55 -4.89 11.53
CA ILE A 41 -12.22 -3.96 10.63
C ILE A 41 -13.58 -3.61 11.25
N PRO A 42 -13.92 -2.32 11.45
CA PRO A 42 -15.21 -1.93 12.02
C PRO A 42 -16.39 -2.46 11.20
N ALA A 43 -17.45 -2.88 11.88
CA ALA A 43 -18.63 -3.50 11.27
C ALA A 43 -19.27 -2.66 10.15
N VAL A 44 -19.15 -1.35 10.20
CA VAL A 44 -19.67 -0.44 9.16
C VAL A 44 -19.11 -0.75 7.75
N TYR A 45 -17.93 -1.39 7.66
CA TYR A 45 -17.27 -1.79 6.40
C TYR A 45 -17.54 -3.24 6.01
N SER A 46 -18.28 -3.98 6.84
CA SER A 46 -18.64 -5.40 6.64
C SER A 46 -20.07 -5.58 6.18
N CYS A 47 -20.49 -6.83 5.94
CA CYS A 47 -21.87 -7.17 5.62
C CYS A 47 -22.84 -7.00 6.82
N ASP A 48 -22.34 -6.86 8.02
CA ASP A 48 -23.13 -6.57 9.22
C ASP A 48 -23.37 -5.07 9.40
N GLY A 49 -22.87 -4.23 8.49
CA GLY A 49 -23.01 -2.77 8.52
C GLY A 49 -23.40 -2.18 7.17
N LYS A 50 -22.79 -1.04 6.83
CA LYS A 50 -23.14 -0.29 5.60
C LYS A 50 -22.50 -0.87 4.33
N SER A 51 -21.65 -1.86 4.43
CA SER A 51 -20.95 -2.50 3.30
C SER A 51 -20.17 -1.51 2.41
N VAL A 52 -19.68 -0.41 2.97
CA VAL A 52 -18.87 0.58 2.25
C VAL A 52 -17.39 0.27 2.41
N SER A 53 -16.56 0.65 1.43
CA SER A 53 -15.12 0.45 1.53
C SER A 53 -14.49 1.31 2.63
N PRO A 54 -13.50 0.78 3.39
CA PRO A 54 -12.79 1.56 4.39
C PRO A 54 -11.90 2.62 3.74
N PRO A 55 -11.62 3.73 4.44
CA PRO A 55 -10.65 4.71 3.97
C PRO A 55 -9.24 4.12 4.03
N LEU A 56 -8.44 4.41 3.00
CA LEU A 56 -7.05 3.97 2.88
C LEU A 56 -6.14 5.18 2.69
N ARG A 57 -4.91 5.10 3.23
CA ARG A 57 -3.85 6.10 3.04
C ARG A 57 -2.54 5.41 2.72
N TRP A 58 -1.71 6.07 1.90
CA TRP A 58 -0.37 5.57 1.60
C TRP A 58 0.64 6.69 1.47
N THR A 59 1.90 6.36 1.72
CA THR A 59 3.03 7.28 1.72
C THR A 59 4.19 6.71 0.91
N SER A 60 5.12 7.58 0.56
CA SER A 60 6.42 7.20 -0.02
C SER A 60 6.34 6.30 -1.25
N PRO A 61 5.52 6.64 -2.27
CA PRO A 61 5.53 5.87 -3.51
C PRO A 61 6.86 6.06 -4.24
N PRO A 62 7.34 5.05 -5.00
CA PRO A 62 8.51 5.19 -5.86
C PRO A 62 8.36 6.36 -6.84
N ARG A 63 9.45 7.09 -7.11
CA ARG A 63 9.42 8.31 -7.99
C ARG A 63 8.89 8.04 -9.40
N ARG A 64 9.05 6.82 -9.91
CA ARG A 64 8.58 6.40 -11.25
C ARG A 64 7.13 5.93 -11.28
N THR A 65 6.38 6.05 -10.18
CA THR A 65 4.97 5.65 -10.13
C THR A 65 4.13 6.50 -11.07
N ARG A 66 3.41 5.85 -11.97
CA ARG A 66 2.47 6.47 -12.93
C ARG A 66 1.02 6.09 -12.66
N SER A 67 0.79 5.05 -11.87
CA SER A 67 -0.56 4.60 -11.47
C SER A 67 -0.46 3.73 -10.24
N PHE A 68 -1.58 3.66 -9.47
CA PHE A 68 -1.74 2.63 -8.47
C PHE A 68 -2.86 1.67 -8.87
N ALA A 69 -2.76 0.45 -8.32
CA ALA A 69 -3.81 -0.55 -8.34
C ALA A 69 -3.99 -1.12 -6.93
N LEU A 70 -5.20 -1.59 -6.62
CA LEU A 70 -5.59 -2.09 -5.31
C LEU A 70 -6.21 -3.49 -5.45
N ARG A 71 -5.85 -4.39 -4.54
CA ARG A 71 -6.52 -5.67 -4.34
C ARG A 71 -6.89 -5.82 -2.88
N VAL A 72 -8.12 -6.27 -2.60
CA VAL A 72 -8.54 -6.75 -1.28
C VAL A 72 -8.87 -8.22 -1.41
N TYR A 73 -8.23 -9.05 -0.58
CA TYR A 73 -8.28 -10.50 -0.67
C TYR A 73 -8.41 -11.12 0.72
N ASP A 74 -9.41 -11.97 0.89
CA ASP A 74 -9.54 -12.83 2.06
C ASP A 74 -8.62 -14.03 1.87
N ARG A 75 -7.57 -14.13 2.70
CA ARG A 75 -6.58 -15.19 2.57
C ARG A 75 -7.06 -16.53 3.12
N ASP A 76 -8.03 -16.51 4.04
CA ASP A 76 -8.56 -17.72 4.69
C ASP A 76 -9.55 -18.44 3.78
N ALA A 77 -10.40 -17.68 3.07
CA ALA A 77 -11.35 -18.20 2.09
C ALA A 77 -10.81 -18.24 0.66
N ARG A 78 -9.62 -17.68 0.39
CA ARG A 78 -9.07 -17.48 -0.96
C ARG A 78 -10.02 -16.72 -1.88
N PHE A 79 -10.59 -15.62 -1.36
CA PHE A 79 -11.71 -14.92 -1.96
C PHE A 79 -11.35 -13.46 -2.29
N VAL A 80 -11.69 -13.01 -3.48
CA VAL A 80 -11.46 -11.63 -3.94
C VAL A 80 -12.61 -10.74 -3.49
N HIS A 81 -12.28 -9.73 -2.68
CA HIS A 81 -13.23 -8.73 -2.21
C HIS A 81 -13.25 -7.46 -3.06
N TRP A 82 -12.10 -7.05 -3.61
CA TRP A 82 -12.02 -5.82 -4.39
C TRP A 82 -10.79 -5.81 -5.30
N LEU A 83 -11.00 -5.39 -6.54
CA LEU A 83 -9.95 -5.08 -7.50
C LEU A 83 -10.21 -3.67 -8.03
N GLY A 84 -9.22 -2.79 -7.96
CA GLY A 84 -9.32 -1.43 -8.45
C GLY A 84 -8.03 -1.00 -9.15
N TRP A 85 -8.13 -0.14 -10.17
CA TRP A 85 -6.95 0.33 -10.90
C TRP A 85 -7.14 1.72 -11.51
N ARG A 86 -6.10 2.22 -12.20
CA ARG A 86 -5.98 3.57 -12.73
C ARG A 86 -6.09 4.66 -11.68
N ILE A 87 -5.75 4.32 -10.41
CA ILE A 87 -5.67 5.31 -9.35
C ILE A 87 -4.52 6.26 -9.66
N SER A 88 -4.79 7.57 -9.58
CA SER A 88 -3.84 8.65 -9.92
C SER A 88 -2.51 8.52 -9.18
N PRO A 89 -1.35 8.74 -9.82
CA PRO A 89 -0.05 8.77 -9.16
C PRO A 89 0.07 9.89 -8.12
N ALA A 90 -0.75 10.94 -8.22
CA ALA A 90 -0.83 12.03 -7.23
C ALA A 90 -1.68 11.66 -6.01
N ALA A 91 -2.52 10.62 -6.08
CA ALA A 91 -3.35 10.20 -4.95
C ALA A 91 -2.49 9.68 -3.79
N ARG A 92 -2.92 9.98 -2.58
CA ARG A 92 -2.34 9.48 -1.32
C ARG A 92 -3.39 8.84 -0.42
N SER A 93 -4.63 8.76 -0.90
CA SER A 93 -5.73 8.15 -0.16
C SER A 93 -6.86 7.73 -1.09
N LEU A 94 -7.69 6.81 -0.59
CA LEU A 94 -9.07 6.61 -0.96
C LEU A 94 -9.93 6.92 0.25
N ARG A 95 -10.95 7.75 0.11
CA ARG A 95 -11.88 8.06 1.19
C ARG A 95 -12.83 6.88 1.42
N ARG A 96 -13.47 6.86 2.56
CA ARG A 96 -14.56 5.92 2.85
C ARG A 96 -15.58 5.91 1.71
N GLY A 97 -15.90 4.73 1.20
CA GLY A 97 -16.85 4.55 0.09
C GLY A 97 -16.40 5.09 -1.26
N GLN A 98 -15.16 5.57 -1.37
CA GLN A 98 -14.63 6.03 -2.66
C GLN A 98 -14.21 4.86 -3.54
N HIS A 99 -14.62 4.90 -4.80
CA HIS A 99 -14.27 3.92 -5.82
C HIS A 99 -13.02 4.35 -6.60
N PRO A 100 -12.12 3.41 -6.95
CA PRO A 100 -11.14 3.61 -8.03
C PRO A 100 -11.81 3.94 -9.37
N PRO A 101 -11.10 4.61 -10.30
CA PRO A 101 -11.65 4.92 -11.62
C PRO A 101 -12.14 3.69 -12.39
N ASP A 102 -11.45 2.56 -12.23
CA ASP A 102 -11.87 1.27 -12.81
C ASP A 102 -11.82 0.18 -11.74
N GLU A 103 -12.76 -0.75 -11.85
CA GLU A 103 -12.93 -1.83 -10.90
C GLU A 103 -13.18 -3.18 -11.58
N GLY A 104 -12.69 -4.22 -10.92
CA GLY A 104 -12.85 -5.61 -11.31
C GLY A 104 -14.05 -6.30 -10.68
N ARG A 105 -14.32 -7.50 -11.17
CA ARG A 105 -15.31 -8.41 -10.59
C ARG A 105 -14.72 -9.08 -9.36
N ASN A 106 -15.41 -8.97 -8.25
CA ASN A 106 -15.13 -9.70 -7.03
C ASN A 106 -15.78 -11.10 -7.07
N ASP A 107 -15.45 -11.95 -6.10
CA ASP A 107 -15.95 -13.32 -6.09
C ASP A 107 -17.42 -13.44 -5.59
N PHE A 108 -18.05 -12.34 -5.17
CA PHE A 108 -19.51 -12.24 -5.04
C PHE A 108 -20.22 -12.05 -6.39
N GLY A 109 -19.46 -12.03 -7.52
CA GLY A 109 -20.01 -11.81 -8.86
C GLY A 109 -20.30 -10.35 -9.20
N LYS A 110 -19.95 -9.38 -8.33
CA LYS A 110 -20.22 -7.95 -8.48
C LYS A 110 -18.95 -7.19 -8.87
N ILE A 111 -19.10 -6.04 -9.53
CA ILE A 111 -17.99 -5.10 -9.79
C ILE A 111 -17.88 -4.17 -8.59
N GLY A 112 -16.65 -3.97 -8.08
CA GLY A 112 -16.36 -3.09 -6.97
C GLY A 112 -16.11 -3.80 -5.65
N TYR A 113 -16.30 -3.06 -4.55
CA TYR A 113 -16.04 -3.55 -3.21
C TYR A 113 -17.06 -4.58 -2.75
N GLY A 114 -16.58 -5.76 -2.30
CA GLY A 114 -17.35 -6.75 -1.56
C GLY A 114 -16.96 -6.70 -0.09
N PRO A 115 -17.92 -6.52 0.84
CA PRO A 115 -17.59 -6.36 2.25
C PRO A 115 -17.08 -7.67 2.87
N PRO A 116 -16.25 -7.61 3.94
CA PRO A 116 -15.98 -8.75 4.80
C PRO A 116 -17.27 -9.39 5.29
N CYS A 117 -17.41 -10.70 5.04
CA CYS A 117 -18.61 -11.47 5.43
C CYS A 117 -18.25 -12.93 5.68
N PRO A 118 -17.42 -13.22 6.72
CA PRO A 118 -17.02 -14.58 7.02
C PRO A 118 -18.21 -15.36 7.61
N PRO A 119 -18.15 -16.70 7.64
CA PRO A 119 -19.10 -17.50 8.40
C PRO A 119 -19.17 -17.06 9.87
N ALA A 120 -20.34 -17.14 10.49
CA ALA A 120 -20.53 -16.77 11.89
C ALA A 120 -19.53 -17.51 12.81
N GLY A 121 -19.00 -16.81 13.79
CA GLY A 121 -18.01 -17.32 14.73
C GLY A 121 -16.59 -17.49 14.16
N ARG A 122 -16.36 -17.27 12.85
CA ARG A 122 -15.05 -17.39 12.20
C ARG A 122 -14.39 -16.03 12.06
N THR A 123 -13.08 -15.97 12.35
CA THR A 123 -12.26 -14.78 12.08
C THR A 123 -11.51 -14.99 10.77
N HIS A 124 -11.70 -14.08 9.82
CA HIS A 124 -10.96 -14.05 8.57
C HIS A 124 -10.02 -12.85 8.49
N HIS A 125 -8.99 -12.95 7.64
CA HIS A 125 -7.95 -11.95 7.44
C HIS A 125 -8.06 -11.37 6.03
N TYR A 126 -8.31 -10.08 5.97
CA TYR A 126 -8.50 -9.33 4.72
C TYR A 126 -7.22 -8.56 4.42
N VAL A 127 -6.56 -8.94 3.34
CA VAL A 127 -5.29 -8.35 2.91
C VAL A 127 -5.56 -7.29 1.85
N PHE A 128 -5.39 -6.03 2.22
CA PHE A 128 -5.40 -4.88 1.33
C PHE A 128 -4.00 -4.73 0.75
N THR A 129 -3.83 -4.82 -0.56
CA THR A 129 -2.53 -4.65 -1.23
C THR A 129 -2.60 -3.53 -2.25
N LEU A 130 -1.79 -2.49 -2.05
CA LEU A 130 -1.61 -1.40 -3.01
C LEU A 130 -0.36 -1.67 -3.83
N TYR A 131 -0.48 -1.57 -5.15
CA TYR A 131 0.60 -1.71 -6.12
C TYR A 131 0.94 -0.36 -6.73
N ALA A 132 2.22 0.03 -6.67
CA ALA A 132 2.75 1.16 -7.42
C ALA A 132 3.31 0.66 -8.76
N LEU A 133 2.87 1.27 -9.85
CA LEU A 133 3.12 0.80 -11.22
C LEU A 133 3.74 1.90 -12.09
N ALA A 134 4.68 1.52 -12.96
CA ALA A 134 5.30 2.42 -13.93
C ALA A 134 4.33 2.80 -15.09
N ARG A 135 3.24 2.06 -15.27
CA ARG A 135 2.21 2.31 -16.29
C ARG A 135 0.83 1.96 -15.75
N PRO A 136 -0.23 2.67 -16.15
CA PRO A 136 -1.61 2.30 -15.82
C PRO A 136 -1.96 0.90 -16.36
N LEU A 137 -2.77 0.15 -15.62
CA LEU A 137 -3.28 -1.13 -16.09
C LEU A 137 -4.28 -0.89 -17.24
N ARG A 138 -4.13 -1.65 -18.31
CA ARG A 138 -5.08 -1.71 -19.41
C ARG A 138 -5.93 -2.97 -19.29
N LEU A 139 -7.05 -2.84 -18.59
CA LEU A 139 -8.02 -3.90 -18.32
C LEU A 139 -9.41 -3.39 -18.58
N ALA A 140 -10.27 -4.25 -19.12
CA ALA A 140 -11.69 -3.96 -19.20
C ALA A 140 -12.31 -3.94 -17.79
N ARG A 141 -13.28 -3.05 -17.57
CA ARG A 141 -14.07 -3.03 -16.34
C ARG A 141 -14.68 -4.42 -16.11
N GLY A 142 -14.64 -4.89 -14.86
CA GLY A 142 -15.11 -6.23 -14.52
C GLY A 142 -14.09 -7.35 -14.74
N ALA A 143 -12.85 -7.04 -15.13
CA ALA A 143 -11.77 -8.03 -15.21
C ALA A 143 -11.56 -8.71 -13.86
N GLY A 144 -11.39 -10.05 -13.87
CA GLY A 144 -11.18 -10.84 -12.65
C GLY A 144 -9.72 -10.90 -12.22
N LEU A 145 -9.47 -11.62 -11.11
CA LEU A 145 -8.15 -11.73 -10.45
C LEU A 145 -7.02 -12.17 -11.40
N ARG A 146 -7.26 -13.17 -12.24
CA ARG A 146 -6.24 -13.70 -13.17
C ARG A 146 -5.73 -12.61 -14.13
N ALA A 147 -6.66 -11.88 -14.75
CA ALA A 147 -6.34 -10.80 -15.67
C ALA A 147 -5.65 -9.63 -14.92
N PHE A 148 -6.16 -9.27 -13.74
CA PHE A 148 -5.58 -8.25 -12.87
C PHE A 148 -4.13 -8.58 -12.51
N THR A 149 -3.84 -9.78 -12.00
CA THR A 149 -2.49 -10.20 -11.61
C THR A 149 -1.52 -10.20 -12.79
N ALA A 150 -1.95 -10.68 -13.95
CA ALA A 150 -1.14 -10.64 -15.16
C ALA A 150 -0.85 -9.20 -15.62
N ALA A 151 -1.84 -8.30 -15.51
CA ALA A 151 -1.68 -6.90 -15.86
C ALA A 151 -0.73 -6.16 -14.89
N VAL A 152 -0.78 -6.43 -13.58
CA VAL A 152 0.16 -5.87 -12.59
C VAL A 152 1.61 -6.20 -12.97
N ARG A 153 1.89 -7.44 -13.33
CA ARG A 153 3.23 -7.86 -13.80
C ARG A 153 3.66 -7.09 -15.06
N ARG A 154 2.78 -6.96 -16.06
CA ARG A 154 3.06 -6.24 -17.31
C ARG A 154 3.09 -4.72 -17.15
N GLY A 155 2.40 -4.18 -16.15
CA GLY A 155 2.31 -2.74 -15.86
C GLY A 155 3.59 -2.11 -15.35
N GLY A 156 4.67 -2.88 -15.21
CA GLY A 156 5.93 -2.41 -14.65
C GLY A 156 5.80 -2.22 -13.14
N PHE A 157 5.65 -3.32 -12.43
CA PHE A 157 5.61 -3.35 -10.97
C PHE A 157 6.84 -2.66 -10.37
N LEU A 158 6.62 -1.69 -9.48
CA LEU A 158 7.68 -0.92 -8.82
C LEU A 158 7.78 -1.26 -7.33
N ALA A 159 6.63 -1.34 -6.66
CA ALA A 159 6.54 -1.65 -5.24
C ALA A 159 5.12 -2.08 -4.88
N SER A 160 4.97 -2.74 -3.75
CA SER A 160 3.67 -2.93 -3.11
C SER A 160 3.76 -2.72 -1.61
N ALA A 161 2.61 -2.39 -1.01
CA ALA A 161 2.43 -2.36 0.42
C ALA A 161 1.12 -3.05 0.78
N SER A 162 1.12 -3.72 1.92
CA SER A 162 -0.07 -4.43 2.39
C SER A 162 -0.48 -3.97 3.79
N LEU A 163 -1.79 -3.98 4.02
CA LEU A 163 -2.43 -3.80 5.31
C LEU A 163 -3.35 -5.00 5.54
N VAL A 164 -3.21 -5.67 6.66
CA VAL A 164 -4.09 -6.77 7.04
C VAL A 164 -5.08 -6.26 8.08
N GLY A 165 -6.37 -6.49 7.84
CA GLY A 165 -7.42 -6.33 8.85
C GLY A 165 -8.08 -7.66 9.12
N THR A 166 -8.66 -7.83 10.29
CA THR A 166 -9.45 -9.02 10.64
C THR A 166 -10.92 -8.67 10.73
N TYR A 167 -11.80 -9.63 10.49
CA TYR A 167 -13.21 -9.47 10.78
C TYR A 167 -13.79 -10.81 11.25
N ARG A 168 -14.65 -10.76 12.27
CA ARG A 168 -15.41 -11.89 12.79
C ARG A 168 -16.86 -11.46 12.90
N ARG A 169 -17.75 -12.30 12.37
CA ARG A 169 -19.18 -12.16 12.63
C ARG A 169 -19.53 -12.77 13.98
N GLY A 170 -20.44 -12.12 14.68
CA GLY A 170 -21.06 -12.67 15.88
C GLY A 170 -21.93 -13.90 15.59
#